data_8a29e14b7c154027c2595e587919155a
#
_entry.id   8a29e14b7c154027c2595e587919155a
#
_cell.length_a   1.000
_cell.length_b   1.000
_cell.length_c   1.000
_cell.angle_alpha   90.00
_cell.angle_beta   90.00
_cell.angle_gamma   90.00
#
_symmetry.space_group_name_H-M   'P 1'
#
loop_
_entity.id
_entity.type
_entity.pdbx_description
1 polymer ?
#
loop_
_entity_poly.entity_id
_entity_poly.type
_entity_poly.pdbx_seq_one_letter_code
_entity_poly.pdbx_strand_id
1 'polypeptide(L)'
;EEERPGLICTYRHLHSDSWQWPYTLGEFVDVLTQVTTTPVLVMPHPEQEMERSVANTDVVIAMTDHLVGDHRLVNWSARFTNGEGKLVLAHVEDDLTLDRLIETIGKIPTIDTDEARDSIRDRLERDASDYMTSCSDALGGAGVPVTVEAIVTWGHHLKEYRRLVTAHEADLLVMNTKDEDQLAMHGLAYPLAIEVRSIPLLLL
;
A
#
# COMPACT_ATOMS: atom_id res chain seq x y z
N GLU A 1 -32.79 11.16 0.02
CA GLU A 1 -31.83 10.21 -0.57
C GLU A 1 -30.50 10.48 0.11
N GLU A 2 -29.96 9.52 0.86
CA GLU A 2 -28.59 9.62 1.37
C GLU A 2 -27.62 9.55 0.17
N GLU A 3 -26.89 10.64 -0.05
CA GLU A 3 -25.82 10.66 -1.03
C GLU A 3 -24.69 9.75 -0.53
N ARG A 4 -24.34 8.74 -1.32
CA ARG A 4 -23.19 7.89 -1.03
C ARG A 4 -21.97 8.48 -1.75
N PRO A 5 -21.02 9.11 -1.05
CA PRO A 5 -19.83 9.68 -1.69
C PRO A 5 -18.98 8.54 -2.28
N GLY A 6 -18.37 8.79 -3.44
CA GLY A 6 -17.41 7.86 -4.05
C GLY A 6 -16.03 7.94 -3.44
N LEU A 7 -15.71 9.03 -2.73
CA LEU A 7 -14.44 9.29 -2.06
C LEU A 7 -14.68 10.26 -0.91
N ILE A 8 -14.01 10.03 0.22
CA ILE A 8 -13.96 10.96 1.34
C ILE A 8 -12.55 11.56 1.38
N CYS A 9 -12.44 12.90 1.40
CA CYS A 9 -11.16 13.57 1.53
C CYS A 9 -11.10 14.26 2.90
N THR A 10 -10.03 14.01 3.64
CA THR A 10 -9.78 14.56 4.97
C THR A 10 -8.29 14.79 5.16
N TYR A 11 -7.89 15.29 6.33
CA TYR A 11 -6.48 15.40 6.71
C TYR A 11 -6.25 14.80 8.10
N ARG A 12 -4.98 14.45 8.38
CA ARG A 12 -4.58 13.90 9.66
C ARG A 12 -4.94 14.86 10.79
N HIS A 13 -5.36 14.31 11.93
CA HIS A 13 -5.72 15.08 13.12
C HIS A 13 -6.76 16.19 12.85
N LEU A 14 -7.76 15.88 12.00
CA LEU A 14 -8.86 16.80 11.68
C LEU A 14 -9.41 17.43 12.96
N HIS A 15 -9.47 18.78 13.03
CA HIS A 15 -9.94 19.57 14.16
C HIS A 15 -9.18 19.33 15.49
N SER A 16 -7.92 18.89 15.45
CA SER A 16 -7.13 18.63 16.65
C SER A 16 -5.73 19.25 16.54
N ASP A 17 -5.28 19.86 17.63
CA ASP A 17 -3.91 20.39 17.75
C ASP A 17 -2.86 19.28 18.03
N SER A 18 -3.30 18.03 18.12
CA SER A 18 -2.44 16.90 18.42
C SER A 18 -1.66 16.34 17.21
N TRP A 19 -1.64 17.05 16.09
CA TRP A 19 -0.93 16.65 14.87
C TRP A 19 0.58 16.45 15.06
N GLN A 20 1.16 17.02 16.10
CA GLN A 20 2.56 16.84 16.47
C GLN A 20 2.85 15.42 17.03
N TRP A 21 1.81 14.71 17.49
CA TRP A 21 1.96 13.37 18.06
C TRP A 21 1.93 12.29 16.96
N PRO A 22 3.01 11.54 16.80
CA PRO A 22 3.17 10.63 15.65
C PRO A 22 2.51 9.25 15.84
N TYR A 23 1.54 9.10 16.74
CA TYR A 23 1.05 7.79 17.15
C TYR A 23 -0.36 7.45 16.66
N THR A 24 -1.06 8.39 16.05
CA THR A 24 -2.42 8.20 15.53
C THR A 24 -2.63 8.99 14.24
N LEU A 25 -3.72 8.69 13.52
CA LEU A 25 -4.20 9.50 12.41
C LEU A 25 -5.09 10.67 12.89
N GLY A 26 -5.43 10.66 14.18
CA GLY A 26 -6.38 11.56 14.81
C GLY A 26 -7.75 10.92 14.99
N GLU A 27 -8.45 11.30 16.06
CA GLU A 27 -9.69 10.68 16.52
C GLU A 27 -10.73 10.50 15.40
N PHE A 28 -10.95 11.53 14.58
CA PHE A 28 -11.94 11.48 13.51
C PHE A 28 -11.52 10.53 12.39
N VAL A 29 -10.25 10.54 12.00
CA VAL A 29 -9.75 9.68 10.92
C VAL A 29 -9.70 8.22 11.38
N ASP A 30 -9.29 7.97 12.63
CA ASP A 30 -9.25 6.64 13.22
C ASP A 30 -10.67 6.01 13.27
N VAL A 31 -11.69 6.77 13.64
CA VAL A 31 -13.10 6.30 13.62
C VAL A 31 -13.60 6.14 12.19
N LEU A 32 -13.36 7.13 11.31
CA LEU A 32 -13.83 7.12 9.93
C LEU A 32 -13.35 5.87 9.19
N THR A 33 -12.07 5.54 9.33
CA THR A 33 -11.46 4.39 8.65
C THR A 33 -11.98 3.04 9.16
N GLN A 34 -12.61 3.00 10.32
CA GLN A 34 -13.22 1.79 10.88
C GLN A 34 -14.68 1.57 10.42
N VAL A 35 -15.41 2.66 10.11
CA VAL A 35 -16.86 2.58 9.87
C VAL A 35 -17.27 2.73 8.42
N THR A 36 -16.40 3.27 7.55
CA THR A 36 -16.74 3.48 6.13
C THR A 36 -16.12 2.43 5.22
N THR A 37 -16.86 2.02 4.19
CA THR A 37 -16.36 1.24 3.06
C THR A 37 -15.99 2.13 1.86
N THR A 38 -16.25 3.43 1.97
CA THR A 38 -15.86 4.43 0.97
C THR A 38 -14.37 4.69 1.08
N PRO A 39 -13.62 4.74 -0.03
CA PRO A 39 -12.21 5.12 -0.02
C PRO A 39 -11.99 6.46 0.69
N VAL A 40 -10.92 6.53 1.47
CA VAL A 40 -10.57 7.73 2.24
C VAL A 40 -9.20 8.26 1.80
N LEU A 41 -9.18 9.47 1.25
CA LEU A 41 -7.94 10.20 0.98
C LEU A 41 -7.56 11.02 2.22
N VAL A 42 -6.48 10.63 2.87
CA VAL A 42 -5.95 11.29 4.07
C VAL A 42 -4.77 12.16 3.66
N MET A 43 -4.98 13.48 3.68
CA MET A 43 -3.93 14.46 3.43
C MET A 43 -3.04 14.64 4.67
N PRO A 44 -1.77 15.05 4.50
CA PRO A 44 -0.97 15.57 5.59
C PRO A 44 -1.68 16.70 6.33
N HIS A 45 -1.31 16.94 7.60
CA HIS A 45 -1.90 18.06 8.34
C HIS A 45 -1.50 19.41 7.71
N PRO A 46 -2.41 20.38 7.57
CA PRO A 46 -2.12 21.66 6.90
C PRO A 46 -0.99 22.48 7.53
N GLU A 47 -0.77 22.34 8.85
CA GLU A 47 0.31 23.02 9.57
C GLU A 47 1.65 22.27 9.52
N GLN A 48 1.68 21.08 8.95
CA GLN A 48 2.92 20.34 8.77
C GLN A 48 3.71 20.98 7.62
N GLU A 49 4.98 21.30 7.89
CA GLU A 49 5.88 21.70 6.81
C GLU A 49 6.03 20.54 5.83
N MET A 50 5.73 20.83 4.57
CA MET A 50 5.79 19.87 3.49
C MET A 50 7.04 20.12 2.68
N GLU A 51 7.90 19.12 2.57
CA GLU A 51 9.09 19.18 1.70
C GLU A 51 8.71 19.21 0.22
N ARG A 52 7.51 18.70 -0.12
CA ARG A 52 7.03 18.59 -1.50
C ARG A 52 5.58 19.09 -1.60
N SER A 53 5.23 19.57 -2.78
CA SER A 53 3.84 19.96 -3.08
C SER A 53 2.96 18.71 -3.14
N VAL A 54 1.80 18.77 -2.48
CA VAL A 54 0.74 17.75 -2.61
C VAL A 54 -0.16 17.97 -3.82
N ALA A 55 0.21 18.90 -4.71
CA ALA A 55 -0.61 19.27 -5.87
C ALA A 55 -0.47 18.28 -7.03
N ASN A 56 0.57 17.46 -7.03
CA ASN A 56 0.86 16.51 -8.10
C ASN A 56 0.72 15.08 -7.61
N THR A 57 0.44 14.17 -8.54
CA THR A 57 0.44 12.73 -8.37
C THR A 57 1.19 12.08 -9.54
N ASP A 58 2.41 12.58 -9.79
CA ASP A 58 3.26 12.10 -10.88
C ASP A 58 3.84 10.73 -10.58
N VAL A 59 4.07 10.42 -9.27
CA VAL A 59 4.51 9.12 -8.80
C VAL A 59 3.56 8.59 -7.74
N VAL A 60 2.82 7.54 -8.08
CA VAL A 60 1.89 6.86 -7.18
C VAL A 60 2.42 5.46 -6.87
N ILE A 61 2.49 5.11 -5.58
CA ILE A 61 2.83 3.75 -5.14
C ILE A 61 1.56 3.03 -4.72
N ALA A 62 1.30 1.87 -5.30
CA ALA A 62 0.26 0.93 -4.88
C ALA A 62 0.90 -0.22 -4.09
N MET A 63 0.47 -0.39 -2.83
CA MET A 63 0.93 -1.45 -1.96
C MET A 63 0.14 -2.73 -2.24
N THR A 64 0.75 -3.67 -2.98
CA THR A 64 0.11 -4.91 -3.45
C THR A 64 0.30 -6.04 -2.44
N ASP A 65 -0.32 -5.96 -1.26
CA ASP A 65 -0.21 -6.99 -0.22
C ASP A 65 -0.94 -8.29 -0.59
N HIS A 66 -2.07 -8.15 -1.29
CA HIS A 66 -2.88 -9.27 -1.75
C HIS A 66 -2.75 -9.40 -3.26
N LEU A 67 -2.12 -10.47 -3.72
CA LEU A 67 -1.88 -10.76 -5.14
C LEU A 67 -3.10 -11.37 -5.85
N VAL A 68 -4.24 -11.48 -5.18
CA VAL A 68 -5.42 -12.16 -5.73
C VAL A 68 -6.66 -11.28 -5.61
N GLY A 69 -7.26 -10.98 -6.77
CA GLY A 69 -8.68 -10.64 -6.86
C GLY A 69 -9.09 -9.18 -6.67
N ASP A 70 -8.35 -8.32 -6.01
CA ASP A 70 -8.78 -6.94 -5.81
C ASP A 70 -8.20 -5.97 -6.84
N HIS A 71 -8.95 -5.80 -7.93
CA HIS A 71 -8.63 -4.79 -8.95
C HIS A 71 -8.83 -3.34 -8.46
N ARG A 72 -9.45 -3.13 -7.29
CA ARG A 72 -9.74 -1.78 -6.75
C ARG A 72 -8.46 -1.02 -6.51
N LEU A 73 -7.46 -1.65 -5.89
CA LEU A 73 -6.17 -1.03 -5.59
C LEU A 73 -5.52 -0.45 -6.86
N VAL A 74 -5.37 -1.29 -7.88
CA VAL A 74 -4.73 -0.90 -9.15
C VAL A 74 -5.57 0.17 -9.88
N ASN A 75 -6.90 0.01 -9.94
CA ASN A 75 -7.79 0.95 -10.59
C ASN A 75 -7.79 2.32 -9.91
N TRP A 76 -7.82 2.37 -8.58
CA TRP A 76 -7.74 3.63 -7.85
C TRP A 76 -6.37 4.27 -8.00
N SER A 77 -5.29 3.50 -7.93
CA SER A 77 -3.93 4.01 -8.12
C SER A 77 -3.74 4.60 -9.52
N ALA A 78 -4.14 3.88 -10.55
CA ALA A 78 -4.08 4.37 -11.93
C ALA A 78 -4.93 5.64 -12.16
N ARG A 79 -6.10 5.73 -11.50
CA ARG A 79 -6.98 6.90 -11.59
C ARG A 79 -6.37 8.15 -10.94
N PHE A 80 -5.56 7.97 -9.89
CA PHE A 80 -4.89 9.07 -9.21
C PHE A 80 -3.53 9.41 -9.81
N THR A 81 -2.93 8.53 -10.61
CA THR A 81 -1.69 8.84 -11.33
C THR A 81 -1.98 9.84 -12.45
N ASN A 82 -1.22 10.94 -12.50
CA ASN A 82 -1.31 11.89 -13.60
C ASN A 82 -1.07 11.21 -14.95
N GLY A 83 -1.67 11.75 -16.01
CA GLY A 83 -1.36 11.30 -17.37
C GLY A 83 0.15 11.42 -17.63
N GLU A 84 0.75 10.34 -18.17
CA GLU A 84 2.21 10.18 -18.34
C GLU A 84 3.00 10.03 -17.02
N GLY A 85 2.31 9.96 -15.88
CA GLY A 85 2.93 9.69 -14.58
C GLY A 85 3.34 8.22 -14.41
N LYS A 86 3.97 7.93 -13.29
CA LYS A 86 4.48 6.61 -12.92
C LYS A 86 3.59 5.98 -11.85
N LEU A 87 3.06 4.79 -12.14
CA LEU A 87 2.41 3.91 -11.18
C LEU A 87 3.39 2.81 -10.77
N VAL A 88 3.83 2.82 -9.53
CA VAL A 88 4.70 1.79 -8.96
C VAL A 88 3.81 0.76 -8.24
N LEU A 89 3.75 -0.45 -8.78
CA LEU A 89 3.16 -1.60 -8.09
C LEU A 89 4.24 -2.22 -7.21
N ALA A 90 4.11 -2.08 -5.90
CA ALA A 90 5.12 -2.50 -4.95
C ALA A 90 4.63 -3.67 -4.09
N HIS A 91 5.38 -4.76 -4.10
CA HIS A 91 5.16 -5.91 -3.23
C HIS A 91 6.39 -6.15 -2.35
N VAL A 92 6.14 -6.35 -1.07
CA VAL A 92 7.19 -6.65 -0.10
C VAL A 92 6.87 -8.00 0.53
N GLU A 93 7.80 -8.95 0.35
CA GLU A 93 7.76 -10.23 1.05
C GLU A 93 8.49 -10.13 2.39
N ASP A 94 7.92 -10.75 3.42
CA ASP A 94 8.47 -10.69 4.79
C ASP A 94 9.47 -11.81 5.04
N ASP A 95 10.73 -11.46 5.21
CA ASP A 95 11.82 -12.38 5.56
C ASP A 95 11.51 -13.19 6.84
N LEU A 96 10.89 -12.57 7.85
CA LEU A 96 10.56 -13.24 9.11
C LEU A 96 9.46 -14.30 8.93
N THR A 97 8.52 -14.04 8.05
CA THR A 97 7.47 -15.00 7.72
C THR A 97 8.04 -16.21 6.98
N LEU A 98 8.94 -15.97 6.01
CA LEU A 98 9.67 -17.03 5.33
C LEU A 98 10.51 -17.87 6.31
N ASP A 99 11.26 -17.22 7.20
CA ASP A 99 12.10 -17.90 8.20
C ASP A 99 11.29 -18.82 9.11
N ARG A 100 10.13 -18.35 9.60
CA ARG A 100 9.21 -19.18 10.40
C ARG A 100 8.65 -20.36 9.63
N LEU A 101 8.33 -20.16 8.35
CA LEU A 101 7.85 -21.25 7.49
C LEU A 101 8.94 -22.32 7.31
N ILE A 102 10.17 -21.91 7.02
CA ILE A 102 11.31 -22.80 6.84
C ILE A 102 11.66 -23.53 8.14
N GLU A 103 11.63 -22.85 9.29
CA GLU A 103 11.80 -23.50 10.60
C GLU A 103 10.75 -24.59 10.83
N THR A 104 9.52 -24.37 10.39
CA THR A 104 8.44 -25.33 10.52
C THR A 104 8.63 -26.52 9.59
N ILE A 105 9.01 -26.28 8.34
CA ILE A 105 9.34 -27.31 7.34
C ILE A 105 10.54 -28.14 7.78
N GLY A 106 11.56 -27.53 8.38
CA GLY A 106 12.75 -28.21 8.88
C GLY A 106 12.50 -29.26 9.98
N LYS A 107 11.29 -29.31 10.54
CA LYS A 107 10.87 -30.39 11.45
C LYS A 107 10.44 -31.66 10.72
N ILE A 108 10.38 -31.62 9.38
CA ILE A 108 10.03 -32.77 8.53
C ILE A 108 11.32 -33.39 7.99
N PRO A 109 11.73 -34.59 8.46
CA PRO A 109 13.05 -35.15 8.15
C PRO A 109 13.33 -35.44 6.68
N THR A 110 12.30 -35.51 5.86
CA THR A 110 12.39 -35.86 4.43
C THR A 110 12.53 -34.65 3.50
N ILE A 111 12.52 -33.44 4.04
CA ILE A 111 12.60 -32.20 3.24
C ILE A 111 13.97 -31.56 3.46
N ASP A 112 14.66 -31.25 2.37
CA ASP A 112 15.83 -30.38 2.37
C ASP A 112 15.38 -28.93 2.58
N THR A 113 15.77 -28.33 3.70
CA THR A 113 15.32 -27.00 4.08
C THR A 113 15.93 -25.87 3.25
N ASP A 114 17.13 -26.06 2.74
CA ASP A 114 17.81 -25.05 1.91
C ASP A 114 17.16 -25.02 0.51
N GLU A 115 16.95 -26.20 -0.09
CA GLU A 115 16.23 -26.31 -1.37
C GLU A 115 14.77 -25.83 -1.25
N ALA A 116 14.11 -26.11 -0.13
CA ALA A 116 12.76 -25.63 0.13
C ALA A 116 12.70 -24.10 0.26
N ARG A 117 13.69 -23.50 0.95
CA ARG A 117 13.79 -22.03 1.08
C ARG A 117 13.89 -21.36 -0.29
N ASP A 118 14.83 -21.80 -1.10
CA ASP A 118 15.06 -21.24 -2.43
C ASP A 118 13.83 -21.39 -3.33
N SER A 119 13.24 -22.60 -3.32
CA SER A 119 12.05 -22.88 -4.13
C SER A 119 10.83 -22.04 -3.73
N ILE A 120 10.61 -21.83 -2.42
CA ILE A 120 9.50 -21.01 -1.91
C ILE A 120 9.75 -19.54 -2.25
N ARG A 121 10.97 -19.05 -2.03
CA ARG A 121 11.34 -17.68 -2.35
C ARG A 121 11.10 -17.36 -3.83
N ASP A 122 11.64 -18.21 -4.71
CA ASP A 122 11.46 -18.10 -6.16
C ASP A 122 9.99 -18.16 -6.58
N ARG A 123 9.18 -18.92 -5.86
CA ARG A 123 7.74 -19.03 -6.14
C ARG A 123 7.01 -17.75 -5.76
N LEU A 124 7.26 -17.21 -4.57
CA LEU A 124 6.63 -15.98 -4.08
C LEU A 124 6.99 -14.79 -4.99
N GLU A 125 8.27 -14.66 -5.35
CA GLU A 125 8.73 -13.60 -6.28
C GLU A 125 8.05 -13.70 -7.66
N ARG A 126 7.91 -14.92 -8.19
CA ARG A 126 7.22 -15.13 -9.47
C ARG A 126 5.74 -14.80 -9.39
N ASP A 127 5.05 -15.25 -8.36
CA ASP A 127 3.61 -14.98 -8.21
C ASP A 127 3.34 -13.49 -8.13
N ALA A 128 4.17 -12.74 -7.39
CA ALA A 128 4.07 -11.28 -7.33
C ALA A 128 4.36 -10.62 -8.68
N SER A 129 5.43 -11.04 -9.37
CA SER A 129 5.82 -10.50 -10.67
C SER A 129 4.76 -10.78 -11.75
N ASP A 130 4.20 -11.97 -11.78
CA ASP A 130 3.17 -12.37 -12.73
C ASP A 130 1.89 -11.56 -12.52
N TYR A 131 1.48 -11.35 -11.26
CA TYR A 131 0.35 -10.49 -10.93
C TYR A 131 0.55 -9.06 -11.42
N MET A 132 1.70 -8.44 -11.12
CA MET A 132 1.98 -7.06 -11.53
C MET A 132 2.10 -6.91 -13.04
N THR A 133 2.67 -7.91 -13.72
CA THR A 133 2.73 -7.96 -15.19
C THR A 133 1.33 -7.98 -15.77
N SER A 134 0.44 -8.84 -15.23
CA SER A 134 -0.95 -8.90 -15.66
C SER A 134 -1.70 -7.57 -15.46
N CYS A 135 -1.43 -6.87 -14.35
CA CYS A 135 -1.99 -5.54 -14.10
C CYS A 135 -1.49 -4.50 -15.12
N SER A 136 -0.18 -4.52 -15.41
CA SER A 136 0.43 -3.63 -16.40
C SER A 136 -0.15 -3.85 -17.79
N ASP A 137 -0.28 -5.10 -18.21
CA ASP A 137 -0.87 -5.48 -19.51
C ASP A 137 -2.33 -5.04 -19.61
N ALA A 138 -3.11 -5.22 -18.53
CA ALA A 138 -4.51 -4.80 -18.49
C ALA A 138 -4.66 -3.28 -18.59
N LEU A 139 -3.82 -2.49 -17.91
CA LEU A 139 -3.82 -1.02 -17.99
C LEU A 139 -3.40 -0.57 -19.39
N GLY A 140 -2.35 -1.17 -19.96
CA GLY A 140 -1.92 -0.89 -21.32
C GLY A 140 -2.99 -1.23 -22.36
N GLY A 141 -3.64 -2.39 -22.22
CA GLY A 141 -4.76 -2.83 -23.09
C GLY A 141 -5.99 -1.92 -22.99
N ALA A 142 -6.22 -1.31 -21.84
CA ALA A 142 -7.27 -0.31 -21.61
C ALA A 142 -6.89 1.10 -22.10
N GLY A 143 -5.66 1.31 -22.57
CA GLY A 143 -5.18 2.62 -23.04
C GLY A 143 -4.99 3.64 -21.92
N VAL A 144 -4.74 3.20 -20.69
CA VAL A 144 -4.46 4.10 -19.56
C VAL A 144 -3.05 4.69 -19.75
N PRO A 145 -2.89 6.04 -19.80
CA PRO A 145 -1.64 6.68 -20.18
C PRO A 145 -0.68 6.80 -18.97
N VAL A 146 -0.39 5.71 -18.29
CA VAL A 146 0.54 5.68 -17.15
C VAL A 146 1.71 4.72 -17.42
N THR A 147 2.89 5.05 -16.90
CA THR A 147 4.02 4.14 -16.92
C THR A 147 3.95 3.24 -15.68
N VAL A 148 3.83 1.93 -15.88
CA VAL A 148 3.80 0.97 -14.75
C VAL A 148 5.20 0.43 -14.48
N GLU A 149 5.64 0.52 -13.23
CA GLU A 149 6.86 -0.10 -12.72
C GLU A 149 6.47 -1.15 -11.67
N ALA A 150 6.97 -2.37 -11.82
CA ALA A 150 6.74 -3.46 -10.86
C ALA A 150 7.97 -3.65 -9.96
N ILE A 151 7.77 -3.67 -8.66
CA ILE A 151 8.84 -3.86 -7.66
C ILE A 151 8.45 -4.98 -6.71
N VAL A 152 9.25 -6.04 -6.70
CA VAL A 152 9.20 -7.09 -5.66
C VAL A 152 10.46 -6.97 -4.83
N THR A 153 10.33 -6.88 -3.52
CA THR A 153 11.46 -6.78 -2.61
C THR A 153 11.21 -7.62 -1.34
N TRP A 154 12.29 -7.90 -0.62
CA TRP A 154 12.26 -8.67 0.64
C TRP A 154 12.66 -7.78 1.79
N GLY A 155 12.10 -8.05 2.96
CA GLY A 155 12.46 -7.37 4.18
C GLY A 155 11.28 -7.10 5.10
N HIS A 156 11.51 -6.28 6.10
CA HIS A 156 10.45 -5.85 7.01
C HIS A 156 9.52 -4.86 6.31
N HIS A 157 8.27 -5.22 6.14
CA HIS A 157 7.26 -4.48 5.37
C HIS A 157 7.28 -2.96 5.62
N LEU A 158 7.12 -2.53 6.88
CA LEU A 158 7.05 -1.10 7.22
C LEU A 158 8.30 -0.34 6.78
N LYS A 159 9.48 -0.93 7.01
CA LYS A 159 10.76 -0.31 6.63
C LYS A 159 10.91 -0.22 5.12
N GLU A 160 10.55 -1.29 4.40
CA GLU A 160 10.70 -1.35 2.94
C GLU A 160 9.72 -0.42 2.24
N TYR A 161 8.44 -0.37 2.63
CA TYR A 161 7.49 0.59 2.04
C TYR A 161 7.90 2.05 2.30
N ARG A 162 8.40 2.38 3.49
CA ARG A 162 8.95 3.73 3.75
C ARG A 162 10.15 4.04 2.87
N ARG A 163 11.04 3.07 2.69
CA ARG A 163 12.19 3.19 1.80
C ARG A 163 11.75 3.44 0.35
N LEU A 164 10.76 2.68 -0.14
CA LEU A 164 10.20 2.84 -1.48
C LEU A 164 9.55 4.21 -1.66
N VAL A 165 8.74 4.67 -0.71
CA VAL A 165 8.14 6.02 -0.75
C VAL A 165 9.21 7.09 -0.89
N THR A 166 10.31 7.00 -0.13
CA THR A 166 11.40 7.97 -0.17
C THR A 166 12.23 7.84 -1.46
N ALA A 167 12.60 6.62 -1.85
CA ALA A 167 13.48 6.36 -2.99
C ALA A 167 12.85 6.72 -4.35
N HIS A 168 11.53 6.55 -4.47
CA HIS A 168 10.78 6.91 -5.67
C HIS A 168 10.21 8.33 -5.60
N GLU A 169 10.45 9.04 -4.51
CA GLU A 169 9.88 10.37 -4.27
C GLU A 169 8.36 10.39 -4.49
N ALA A 170 7.66 9.41 -3.93
CA ALA A 170 6.24 9.21 -4.16
C ALA A 170 5.40 10.40 -3.71
N ASP A 171 4.37 10.71 -4.50
CA ASP A 171 3.41 11.78 -4.23
C ASP A 171 2.14 11.26 -3.54
N LEU A 172 1.85 9.96 -3.69
CA LEU A 172 0.69 9.29 -3.11
C LEU A 172 1.03 7.83 -2.81
N LEU A 173 0.62 7.33 -1.65
CA LEU A 173 0.62 5.92 -1.32
C LEU A 173 -0.82 5.39 -1.26
N VAL A 174 -1.11 4.34 -2.03
CA VAL A 174 -2.42 3.68 -2.07
C VAL A 174 -2.30 2.31 -1.42
N MET A 175 -3.20 2.00 -0.48
CA MET A 175 -3.19 0.73 0.24
C MET A 175 -4.60 0.23 0.55
N ASN A 176 -4.77 -1.08 0.55
CA ASN A 176 -5.93 -1.71 1.14
C ASN A 176 -5.83 -1.65 2.66
N THR A 177 -6.91 -1.31 3.32
CA THR A 177 -6.96 -1.18 4.77
C THR A 177 -7.87 -2.19 5.43
N LYS A 178 -8.67 -2.89 4.63
CA LYS A 178 -9.72 -3.80 5.08
C LYS A 178 -9.74 -5.04 4.23
N ASP A 179 -10.05 -6.16 4.85
CA ASP A 179 -10.44 -7.38 4.17
C ASP A 179 -11.96 -7.51 4.14
N GLU A 180 -12.48 -8.46 3.36
CA GLU A 180 -13.92 -8.71 3.25
C GLU A 180 -14.59 -8.97 4.61
N ASP A 181 -13.83 -9.54 5.56
CA ASP A 181 -14.32 -9.94 6.89
C ASP A 181 -14.02 -8.92 8.00
N GLN A 182 -13.22 -7.87 7.74
CA GLN A 182 -12.81 -6.90 8.76
C GLN A 182 -13.04 -5.45 8.31
N LEU A 183 -13.85 -4.72 9.07
CA LEU A 183 -14.12 -3.30 8.82
C LEU A 183 -13.01 -2.38 9.38
N ALA A 184 -12.28 -2.82 10.41
CA ALA A 184 -11.20 -2.05 11.00
C ALA A 184 -9.91 -2.17 10.18
N MET A 185 -9.16 -1.08 10.11
CA MET A 185 -7.81 -1.08 9.53
C MET A 185 -6.92 -2.07 10.29
N HIS A 186 -6.35 -3.03 9.57
CA HIS A 186 -5.59 -4.13 10.19
C HIS A 186 -4.18 -4.27 9.61
N GLY A 187 -3.42 -5.19 10.19
CA GLY A 187 -2.11 -5.57 9.69
C GLY A 187 -1.13 -4.40 9.58
N LEU A 188 -0.52 -4.28 8.42
CA LEU A 188 0.49 -3.27 8.12
C LEU A 188 -0.10 -1.88 7.83
N ALA A 189 -1.36 -1.78 7.43
CA ALA A 189 -1.94 -0.54 6.94
C ALA A 189 -1.92 0.59 7.99
N TYR A 190 -2.30 0.29 9.23
CA TYR A 190 -2.33 1.31 10.29
C TYR A 190 -0.93 1.80 10.71
N PRO A 191 0.04 0.94 11.03
CA PRO A 191 1.41 1.37 11.31
C PRO A 191 2.02 2.18 10.17
N LEU A 192 1.83 1.74 8.92
CA LEU A 192 2.35 2.45 7.76
C LEU A 192 1.67 3.81 7.57
N ALA A 193 0.36 3.87 7.78
CA ALA A 193 -0.39 5.13 7.73
C ALA A 193 0.06 6.13 8.80
N ILE A 194 0.48 5.68 9.97
CA ILE A 194 1.06 6.55 11.01
C ILE A 194 2.45 7.05 10.60
N GLU A 195 3.28 6.18 10.05
CA GLU A 195 4.68 6.46 9.73
C GLU A 195 4.86 7.34 8.48
N VAL A 196 4.06 7.09 7.43
CA VAL A 196 4.12 7.85 6.17
C VAL A 196 3.26 9.09 6.32
N ARG A 197 3.86 10.19 6.75
CA ARG A 197 3.16 11.44 7.10
C ARG A 197 3.36 12.56 6.10
N SER A 198 4.41 12.49 5.28
CA SER A 198 4.83 13.55 4.38
C SER A 198 4.05 13.60 3.06
N ILE A 199 3.31 12.56 2.74
CA ILE A 199 2.51 12.45 1.51
C ILE A 199 1.07 12.05 1.82
N PRO A 200 0.13 12.31 0.91
CA PRO A 200 -1.23 11.79 0.97
C PRO A 200 -1.26 10.25 0.99
N LEU A 201 -2.29 9.70 1.65
CA LEU A 201 -2.59 8.28 1.65
C LEU A 201 -4.00 8.05 1.11
N LEU A 202 -4.15 7.13 0.16
CA LEU A 202 -5.46 6.65 -0.26
C LEU A 202 -5.71 5.28 0.37
N LEU A 203 -6.67 5.24 1.28
CA LEU A 203 -7.08 4.08 2.07
C LEU A 203 -8.35 3.48 1.44
N LEU A 204 -8.27 2.20 1.00
CA LEU A 204 -9.34 1.49 0.31
C LEU A 204 -10.02 0.47 1.21
#